data_9137cfcd7070674e4ba1594fd6e26412
#
_entry.id   9137cfcd7070674e4ba1594fd6e26412
#
_cell.length_a   1.000
_cell.length_b   1.000
_cell.length_c   1.000
_cell.angle_alpha   90.00
_cell.angle_beta   90.00
_cell.angle_gamma   90.00
#
_symmetry.space_group_name_H-M   'P 1'
#
loop_
_entity.id
_entity.type
_entity.pdbx_description
1 polymer ?
#
loop_
_entity_poly.entity_id
_entity_poly.type
_entity_poly.pdbx_seq_one_letter_code
_entity_poly.pdbx_strand_id
1 'polypeptide(L)'
;MGEKKTTYLTILTKNNFFSFLGFVRGEMVDADGHANQIAAVVKLDPREGQPFLKQFETRHEAVRSYEEAVSTSLERGWSIVYQGRPLAG
;
A
#
# COMPACT_ATOMS: atom_id res chain seq x y z
N MET A 1 2.24 -15.79 20.10
CA MET A 1 1.62 -15.66 18.79
C MET A 1 1.90 -14.29 18.21
N GLY A 2 2.54 -14.22 17.10
CA GLY A 2 2.79 -12.97 16.47
C GLY A 2 1.52 -12.36 15.91
N GLU A 3 1.50 -11.06 15.82
CA GLU A 3 0.41 -10.37 15.19
C GLU A 3 0.40 -10.65 13.70
N LYS A 4 -0.78 -10.55 13.12
CA LYS A 4 -0.92 -10.75 11.68
C LYS A 4 -0.79 -9.42 10.98
N LYS A 5 0.14 -9.35 10.06
CA LYS A 5 0.26 -8.20 9.17
C LYS A 5 -0.50 -8.51 7.90
N THR A 6 -1.38 -7.60 7.54
CA THR A 6 -2.10 -7.72 6.28
C THR A 6 -1.44 -6.79 5.29
N THR A 7 -0.94 -7.36 4.21
CA THR A 7 -0.30 -6.60 3.15
C THR A 7 -0.96 -6.96 1.83
N TYR A 8 -1.30 -5.95 1.06
CA TYR A 8 -1.90 -6.11 -0.24
C TYR A 8 -1.09 -5.31 -1.24
N LEU A 9 -0.90 -5.88 -2.41
CA LEU A 9 -0.04 -5.26 -3.41
C LEU A 9 -0.76 -5.19 -4.75
N THR A 10 -0.68 -4.02 -5.38
CA THR A 10 -1.12 -3.84 -6.76
C THR A 10 0.07 -3.35 -7.57
N ILE A 11 0.37 -4.05 -8.65
CA ILE A 11 1.42 -3.67 -9.58
C ILE A 11 0.76 -3.21 -10.86
N LEU A 12 1.12 -2.01 -11.30
CA LEU A 12 0.54 -1.39 -12.48
C LEU A 12 1.64 -1.12 -13.51
N THR A 13 1.26 -1.09 -14.77
CA THR A 13 2.20 -0.75 -15.83
C THR A 13 1.61 0.25 -16.79
N LYS A 14 2.45 1.12 -17.33
CA LYS A 14 2.11 2.09 -18.37
C LYS A 14 3.36 2.54 -19.07
N ASN A 15 3.37 2.48 -20.40
CA ASN A 15 4.49 2.95 -21.22
C ASN A 15 5.84 2.35 -20.78
N ASN A 16 5.84 1.06 -20.47
CA ASN A 16 7.03 0.33 -20.00
C ASN A 16 7.54 0.73 -18.62
N PHE A 17 6.78 1.53 -17.88
CA PHE A 17 7.06 1.81 -16.49
C PHE A 17 6.16 0.96 -15.59
N PHE A 18 6.66 0.71 -14.38
CA PHE A 18 5.89 -0.01 -13.37
C PHE A 18 5.70 0.87 -12.16
N SER A 19 4.51 0.78 -11.57
CA SER A 19 4.19 1.47 -10.33
C SER A 19 3.65 0.45 -9.34
N PHE A 20 3.97 0.66 -8.07
CA PHE A 20 3.58 -0.26 -7.01
C PHE A 20 2.75 0.47 -5.99
N LEU A 21 1.59 -0.09 -5.68
CA LEU A 21 0.73 0.43 -4.61
C LEU A 21 0.58 -0.68 -3.60
N GLY A 22 0.85 -0.35 -2.35
CA GLY A 22 0.74 -1.33 -1.27
C GLY A 22 -0.15 -0.82 -0.16
N PHE A 23 -0.90 -1.73 0.43
CA PHE A 23 -1.65 -1.48 1.65
C PHE A 23 -1.06 -2.36 2.74
N VAL A 24 -0.69 -1.76 3.86
CA VAL A 24 -0.08 -2.47 4.97
C VAL A 24 -0.88 -2.18 6.22
N ARG A 25 -1.20 -3.24 6.97
CA ARG A 25 -1.82 -3.12 8.27
C ARG A 25 -1.00 -3.90 9.26
N GLY A 26 -0.69 -3.28 10.38
CA GLY A 26 0.11 -3.93 11.39
C GLY A 26 -0.05 -3.27 12.74
N GLU A 27 0.79 -3.65 13.67
CA GLU A 27 0.81 -3.12 15.01
C GLU A 27 2.18 -2.52 15.29
N MET A 28 2.17 -1.34 15.89
CA MET A 28 3.40 -0.67 16.27
C MET A 28 3.36 -0.40 17.77
N VAL A 29 4.46 -0.67 18.45
CA VAL A 29 4.59 -0.40 19.88
C VAL A 29 5.36 0.91 20.02
N ASP A 30 4.76 1.87 20.74
CA ASP A 30 5.40 3.16 20.96
C ASP A 30 6.41 3.09 22.11
N ALA A 31 7.04 4.23 22.42
CA ALA A 31 8.08 4.31 23.44
C ALA A 31 7.55 3.97 24.83
N ASP A 32 6.28 4.13 25.08
CA ASP A 32 5.66 3.84 26.36
C ASP A 32 5.18 2.39 26.46
N GLY A 33 5.39 1.60 25.42
CA GLY A 33 4.96 0.22 25.40
C GLY A 33 3.52 0.00 24.96
N HIS A 34 2.85 1.05 24.51
CA HIS A 34 1.47 0.92 24.04
C HIS A 34 1.44 0.41 22.61
N ALA A 35 0.59 -0.58 22.38
CA ALA A 35 0.41 -1.13 21.06
C ALA A 35 -0.62 -0.31 20.30
N ASN A 36 -0.25 0.17 19.11
CA ASN A 36 -1.13 0.95 18.26
C ASN A 36 -1.25 0.27 16.92
N GLN A 37 -2.46 0.15 16.44
CA GLN A 37 -2.67 -0.39 15.11
C GLN A 37 -2.41 0.71 14.09
N ILE A 38 -1.70 0.33 13.04
CA ILE A 38 -1.42 1.25 11.94
C ILE A 38 -1.93 0.67 10.65
N ALA A 39 -2.36 1.55 9.78
CA ALA A 39 -2.70 1.20 8.42
C ALA A 39 -2.03 2.25 7.53
N ALA A 40 -1.42 1.81 6.45
CA ALA A 40 -0.68 2.70 5.60
C ALA A 40 -0.82 2.31 4.14
N VAL A 41 -0.73 3.30 3.28
CA VAL A 41 -0.66 3.09 1.83
C VAL A 41 0.73 3.51 1.41
N VAL A 42 1.39 2.64 0.66
CA VAL A 42 2.72 2.90 0.14
C VAL A 42 2.62 2.98 -1.38
N LYS A 43 3.23 4.00 -1.94
CA LYS A 43 3.29 4.16 -3.38
C LYS A 43 4.74 4.25 -3.80
N LEU A 44 5.12 3.45 -4.77
CA LEU A 44 6.44 3.54 -5.38
C LEU A 44 6.28 3.71 -6.88
N ASP A 45 6.69 4.88 -7.35
CA ASP A 45 6.72 5.18 -8.77
C ASP A 45 8.19 5.38 -9.14
N PRO A 46 8.76 4.50 -9.98
CA PRO A 46 10.18 4.62 -10.32
C PRO A 46 10.57 5.95 -10.93
N ARG A 47 9.62 6.66 -11.53
CA ARG A 47 9.89 7.96 -12.12
C ARG A 47 10.12 9.04 -11.07
N GLU A 48 9.60 8.85 -9.87
CA GLU A 48 9.75 9.81 -8.79
C GLU A 48 10.95 9.52 -7.90
N GLY A 49 11.47 8.30 -7.97
CA GLY A 49 12.72 7.97 -7.29
C GLY A 49 12.60 7.69 -5.80
N GLN A 50 11.48 8.00 -5.18
CA GLN A 50 11.29 7.80 -3.74
C GLN A 50 9.93 7.22 -3.46
N PRO A 51 9.83 6.27 -2.52
CA PRO A 51 8.52 5.75 -2.11
C PRO A 51 7.76 6.81 -1.31
N PHE A 52 6.47 6.80 -1.48
CA PHE A 52 5.56 7.66 -0.73
C PHE A 52 4.79 6.78 0.24
N LEU A 53 4.76 7.18 1.50
CA LEU A 53 4.04 6.46 2.55
C LEU A 53 3.06 7.40 3.21
N LYS A 54 1.81 6.95 3.35
CA LYS A 54 0.81 7.71 4.07
C LYS A 54 0.15 6.81 5.10
N GLN A 55 0.17 7.23 6.35
CA GLN A 55 -0.47 6.50 7.44
C GLN A 55 -1.87 7.02 7.69
N PHE A 56 -2.73 6.14 8.14
CA PHE A 56 -4.12 6.47 8.45
C PHE A 56 -4.47 5.99 9.84
N GLU A 57 -5.41 6.66 10.47
CA GLU A 57 -5.84 6.29 11.82
C GLU A 57 -6.67 5.01 11.83
N THR A 58 -7.40 4.75 10.76
CA THR A 58 -8.23 3.57 10.66
C THR A 58 -7.93 2.76 9.43
N ARG A 59 -8.18 1.46 9.53
CA ARG A 59 -8.05 0.57 8.39
C ARG A 59 -8.99 0.98 7.26
N HIS A 60 -10.19 1.41 7.62
CA HIS A 60 -11.19 1.80 6.65
C HIS A 60 -10.70 2.95 5.76
N GLU A 61 -10.10 3.95 6.37
CA GLU A 61 -9.57 5.09 5.63
C GLU A 61 -8.42 4.68 4.72
N ALA A 62 -7.54 3.81 5.21
CA ALA A 62 -6.41 3.34 4.42
C ALA A 62 -6.87 2.53 3.21
N VAL A 63 -7.82 1.62 3.41
CA VAL A 63 -8.37 0.81 2.32
C VAL A 63 -9.02 1.69 1.28
N ARG A 64 -9.80 2.67 1.72
CA ARG A 64 -10.47 3.59 0.81
C ARG A 64 -9.46 4.38 -0.02
N SER A 65 -8.41 4.88 0.62
CA SER A 65 -7.36 5.62 -0.08
C SER A 65 -6.64 4.73 -1.09
N TYR A 66 -6.36 3.50 -0.71
CA TYR A 66 -5.73 2.53 -1.59
C TYR A 66 -6.60 2.26 -2.83
N GLU A 67 -7.88 2.03 -2.62
CA GLU A 67 -8.80 1.78 -3.73
C GLU A 67 -8.95 2.98 -4.65
N GLU A 68 -8.97 4.19 -4.08
CA GLU A 68 -9.01 5.40 -4.87
C GLU A 68 -7.74 5.58 -5.71
N ALA A 69 -6.60 5.23 -5.14
CA ALA A 69 -5.33 5.32 -5.87
C ALA A 69 -5.30 4.36 -7.05
N VAL A 70 -5.78 3.13 -6.85
CA VAL A 70 -5.88 2.16 -7.94
C VAL A 70 -6.84 2.67 -9.03
N SER A 71 -8.01 3.13 -8.62
CA SER A 71 -9.01 3.62 -9.55
C SER A 71 -8.50 4.81 -10.37
N THR A 72 -7.83 5.76 -9.71
CA THR A 72 -7.26 6.92 -10.39
C THR A 72 -6.19 6.50 -11.39
N SER A 73 -5.37 5.52 -11.01
CA SER A 73 -4.33 5.01 -11.92
C SER A 73 -4.95 4.39 -13.16
N LEU A 74 -6.01 3.61 -13.01
CA LEU A 74 -6.70 3.02 -14.15
C LEU A 74 -7.27 4.09 -15.06
N GLU A 75 -7.84 5.14 -14.49
CA GLU A 75 -8.37 6.25 -15.28
C GLU A 75 -7.29 6.97 -16.07
N ARG A 76 -6.06 6.97 -15.55
CA ARG A 76 -4.92 7.61 -16.21
C ARG A 76 -4.22 6.71 -17.21
N GLY A 77 -4.77 5.52 -17.46
CA GLY A 77 -4.25 4.63 -18.47
C GLY A 77 -3.31 3.55 -17.98
N TRP A 78 -3.14 3.41 -16.67
CA TRP A 78 -2.36 2.32 -16.12
C TRP A 78 -3.15 1.01 -16.20
N SER A 79 -2.43 -0.09 -16.35
CA SER A 79 -3.02 -1.42 -16.37
C SER A 79 -2.53 -2.22 -15.19
N ILE A 80 -3.40 -3.02 -14.61
CA ILE A 80 -3.04 -3.89 -13.50
C ILE A 80 -2.32 -5.12 -14.05
N VAL A 81 -1.10 -5.35 -13.54
CA VAL A 81 -0.32 -6.54 -13.88
C VAL A 81 -0.52 -7.61 -12.81
N TYR A 82 -0.63 -7.20 -11.57
CA TYR A 82 -0.82 -8.11 -10.45
C TYR A 82 -1.59 -7.40 -9.37
N GLN A 83 -2.50 -8.10 -8.72
CA GLN A 83 -3.20 -7.58 -7.56
C GLN A 83 -3.49 -8.72 -6.60
N GLY A 84 -3.05 -8.58 -5.37
CA GLY A 84 -3.24 -9.60 -4.38
C GLY A 84 -2.23 -9.50 -3.26
N ARG A 85 -1.96 -10.63 -2.61
CA ARG A 85 -0.96 -10.67 -1.56
C ARG A 85 0.42 -10.64 -2.18
N PRO A 86 1.40 -10.01 -1.51
CA PRO A 86 2.77 -10.06 -1.98
C PRO A 86 3.24 -11.50 -2.07
N LEU A 87 4.05 -11.79 -3.06
CA LEU A 87 4.60 -13.13 -3.19
C LEU A 87 5.60 -13.35 -2.07
N ALA A 88 5.48 -14.47 -1.38
CA ALA A 88 6.41 -14.82 -0.34
C ALA A 88 7.73 -15.25 -0.98
N GLY A 89 8.80 -14.69 -0.47
CA GLY A 89 10.13 -15.03 -0.96
C GLY A 89 10.61 -16.34 -0.41
#